data_a2278018da21f0b61ad8eb55edbe2ea8
#
_entry.id   a2278018da21f0b61ad8eb55edbe2ea8
#
_cell.length_a   1.000
_cell.length_b   1.000
_cell.length_c   1.000
_cell.angle_alpha   90.00
_cell.angle_beta   90.00
_cell.angle_gamma   90.00
#
_symmetry.space_group_name_H-M   'P 1'
#
loop_
_entity.id
_entity.type
_entity.pdbx_description
1 polymer ?
#
loop_
_entity_poly.entity_id
_entity_poly.type
_entity_poly.pdbx_seq_one_letter_code
_entity_poly.pdbx_strand_id
1 'polypeptide(L)'
;SSAASDVYKRQVLERSRGLEVPCFYFPKSDWENGEAILSVLREHDIDFVVLAGFLARVPDLILHAYPNKMINIHPSLLPKFGGKGMYGDRVHEAVIAAGEEESGITIHYTNEHYDEGAIICQVKCPVLPEDTPDDLAHRIHALEYDTYPKVIEKLLESEG
;
A
#
# COMPACT_ATOMS: atom_id res chain seq x y z
N SER A 1 -0.49 -20.99 -0.61
CA SER A 1 -0.16 -19.62 -0.15
C SER A 1 1.33 -19.30 -0.24
N SER A 2 2.24 -20.20 0.14
CA SER A 2 3.69 -19.96 0.04
C SER A 2 4.17 -19.82 -1.41
N ALA A 3 3.65 -20.65 -2.34
CA ALA A 3 4.02 -20.60 -3.74
C ALA A 3 3.65 -19.27 -4.43
N ALA A 4 2.49 -18.71 -4.11
CA ALA A 4 2.05 -17.43 -4.65
C ALA A 4 2.93 -16.27 -4.17
N SER A 5 3.32 -16.26 -2.89
CA SER A 5 4.22 -15.24 -2.35
C SER A 5 5.62 -15.33 -2.96
N ASP A 6 6.12 -16.54 -3.21
CA ASP A 6 7.42 -16.76 -3.84
C ASP A 6 7.45 -16.32 -5.31
N VAL A 7 6.35 -16.51 -6.04
CA VAL A 7 6.20 -16.02 -7.42
C VAL A 7 6.21 -14.49 -7.45
N TYR A 8 5.43 -13.85 -6.60
CA TYR A 8 5.38 -12.39 -6.49
C TYR A 8 6.76 -11.79 -6.15
N LYS A 9 7.44 -12.38 -5.19
CA LYS A 9 8.79 -12.00 -4.78
C LYS A 9 9.80 -12.08 -5.95
N ARG A 10 9.75 -13.16 -6.74
CA ARG A 10 10.59 -13.29 -7.93
C ARG A 10 10.30 -12.20 -8.95
N GLN A 11 9.03 -11.91 -9.22
CA GLN A 11 8.63 -10.88 -10.17
C GLN A 11 9.16 -9.49 -9.78
N VAL A 12 9.10 -9.13 -8.50
CA VAL A 12 9.64 -7.86 -7.99
C VAL A 12 11.15 -7.80 -8.19
N LEU A 13 11.87 -8.88 -7.83
CA LEU A 13 13.32 -8.97 -8.00
C LEU A 13 13.74 -8.85 -9.47
N GLU A 14 13.04 -9.53 -10.37
CA GLU A 14 13.31 -9.46 -11.81
C GLU A 14 13.06 -8.07 -12.38
N ARG A 15 11.96 -7.43 -12.01
CA ARG A 15 11.64 -6.05 -12.43
C ARG A 15 12.69 -5.05 -11.94
N SER A 16 13.12 -5.17 -10.69
CA SER A 16 14.14 -4.27 -10.13
C SER A 16 15.48 -4.39 -10.85
N ARG A 17 15.88 -5.61 -11.25
CA ARG A 17 17.08 -5.84 -12.07
C ARG A 17 16.97 -5.17 -13.43
N GLY A 18 15.83 -5.30 -14.11
CA GLY A 18 15.60 -4.67 -15.40
C GLY A 18 15.61 -3.14 -15.34
N LEU A 19 15.23 -2.55 -14.22
CA LEU A 19 15.21 -1.11 -13.97
C LEU A 19 16.50 -0.58 -13.33
N GLU A 20 17.45 -1.45 -13.03
CA GLU A 20 18.70 -1.10 -12.32
C GLU A 20 18.45 -0.42 -10.96
N VAL A 21 17.35 -0.79 -10.28
CA VAL A 21 16.99 -0.27 -8.96
C VAL A 21 17.42 -1.28 -7.89
N PRO A 22 18.13 -0.86 -6.83
CA PRO A 22 18.46 -1.74 -5.72
C PRO A 22 17.21 -2.36 -5.11
N CYS A 23 17.26 -3.66 -4.84
CA CYS A 23 16.15 -4.40 -4.26
C CYS A 23 16.64 -5.24 -3.09
N PHE A 24 15.93 -5.17 -1.97
CA PHE A 24 16.27 -5.87 -0.73
C PHE A 24 15.09 -6.70 -0.27
N TYR A 25 15.38 -7.90 0.23
CA TYR A 25 14.40 -8.75 0.86
C TYR A 25 14.65 -8.79 2.37
N PHE A 26 13.59 -8.59 3.14
CA PHE A 26 13.62 -8.70 4.58
C PHE A 26 12.68 -9.82 5.04
N PRO A 27 13.19 -10.85 5.75
CA PRO A 27 12.33 -11.87 6.32
C PRO A 27 11.43 -11.29 7.42
N LYS A 28 10.38 -12.02 7.77
CA LYS A 28 9.38 -11.58 8.75
C LYS A 28 9.99 -11.09 10.07
N SER A 29 11.06 -11.75 10.52
CA SER A 29 11.75 -11.37 11.77
C SER A 29 12.32 -9.94 11.74
N ASP A 30 12.77 -9.45 10.59
CA ASP A 30 13.31 -8.09 10.46
C ASP A 30 12.22 -7.01 10.60
N TRP A 31 10.95 -7.39 10.39
CA TRP A 31 9.81 -6.50 10.55
C TRP A 31 9.30 -6.39 12.00
N GLU A 32 9.88 -7.14 12.94
CA GLU A 32 9.48 -7.08 14.34
C GLU A 32 9.94 -5.77 15.00
N ASN A 33 11.21 -5.39 14.82
CA ASN A 33 11.76 -4.14 15.34
C ASN A 33 12.14 -3.12 14.26
N GLY A 34 12.43 -3.56 13.05
CA GLY A 34 12.73 -2.70 11.91
C GLY A 34 14.15 -2.17 11.82
N GLU A 35 15.07 -2.59 12.69
CA GLU A 35 16.45 -2.06 12.72
C GLU A 35 17.22 -2.30 11.42
N ALA A 36 17.15 -3.53 10.88
CA ALA A 36 17.82 -3.88 9.64
C ALA A 36 17.25 -3.09 8.44
N ILE A 37 15.94 -2.91 8.41
CA ILE A 37 15.26 -2.15 7.36
C ILE A 37 15.63 -0.67 7.43
N LEU A 38 15.59 -0.08 8.61
CA LEU A 38 15.95 1.33 8.79
C LEU A 38 17.41 1.60 8.42
N SER A 39 18.31 0.65 8.74
CA SER A 39 19.72 0.73 8.35
C SER A 39 19.89 0.84 6.83
N VAL A 40 19.19 0.00 6.07
CA VAL A 40 19.21 0.03 4.59
C VAL A 40 18.64 1.34 4.06
N LEU A 41 17.53 1.81 4.61
CA LEU A 41 16.93 3.08 4.20
C LEU A 41 17.91 4.26 4.41
N ARG A 42 18.63 4.29 5.52
CA ARG A 42 19.63 5.31 5.83
C ARG A 42 20.85 5.21 4.93
N GLU A 43 21.34 4.01 4.67
CA GLU A 43 22.50 3.78 3.77
C GLU A 43 22.23 4.30 2.35
N HIS A 44 20.98 4.28 1.92
CA HIS A 44 20.54 4.76 0.60
C HIS A 44 19.97 6.17 0.61
N ASP A 45 20.12 6.91 1.70
CA ASP A 45 19.64 8.29 1.84
C ASP A 45 18.15 8.45 1.48
N ILE A 46 17.32 7.47 1.87
CA ILE A 46 15.88 7.51 1.63
C ILE A 46 15.23 8.53 2.56
N ASP A 47 14.51 9.47 2.00
CA ASP A 47 13.79 10.53 2.72
C ASP A 47 12.26 10.43 2.57
N PHE A 48 11.76 9.55 1.70
CA PHE A 48 10.33 9.33 1.50
C PHE A 48 10.05 7.86 1.22
N VAL A 49 9.04 7.29 1.88
CA VAL A 49 8.69 5.87 1.75
C VAL A 49 7.29 5.71 1.17
N VAL A 50 7.18 4.86 0.16
CA VAL A 50 5.91 4.52 -0.48
C VAL A 50 5.58 3.06 -0.19
N LEU A 51 4.46 2.81 0.48
CA LEU A 51 3.95 1.46 0.70
C LEU A 51 3.02 1.06 -0.45
N ALA A 52 3.25 -0.10 -1.02
CA ALA A 52 2.45 -0.65 -2.09
C ALA A 52 2.21 -2.14 -1.86
N GLY A 53 0.97 -2.51 -1.57
CA GLY A 53 0.61 -3.90 -1.26
C GLY A 53 1.25 -4.42 0.03
N PHE A 54 1.56 -3.53 0.95
CA PHE A 54 2.16 -3.89 2.24
C PHE A 54 1.06 -4.26 3.24
N LEU A 55 1.02 -5.52 3.66
CA LEU A 55 -0.05 -6.08 4.48
C LEU A 55 0.31 -6.19 5.98
N ALA A 56 1.58 -6.04 6.31
CA ALA A 56 2.05 -6.09 7.70
C ALA A 56 2.04 -4.70 8.34
N ARG A 57 2.18 -4.66 9.65
CA ARG A 57 2.37 -3.39 10.37
C ARG A 57 3.81 -2.91 10.19
N VAL A 58 3.99 -1.64 9.84
CA VAL A 58 5.31 -1.03 9.81
C VAL A 58 5.80 -0.83 11.25
N PRO A 59 7.03 -1.27 11.61
CA PRO A 59 7.55 -1.07 12.96
C PRO A 59 7.62 0.40 13.37
N ASP A 60 7.35 0.69 14.64
CA ASP A 60 7.36 2.05 15.17
C ASP A 60 8.70 2.77 14.95
N LEU A 61 9.81 2.05 15.01
CA LEU A 61 11.14 2.60 14.74
C LEU A 61 11.22 3.24 13.34
N ILE A 62 10.62 2.61 12.33
CA ILE A 62 10.59 3.13 10.96
C ILE A 62 9.59 4.28 10.86
N LEU A 63 8.41 4.14 11.45
CA LEU A 63 7.38 5.19 11.45
C LEU A 63 7.91 6.49 12.08
N HIS A 64 8.61 6.39 13.20
CA HIS A 64 9.17 7.54 13.88
C HIS A 64 10.34 8.21 13.13
N ALA A 65 11.04 7.44 12.28
CA ALA A 65 12.11 7.98 11.43
C ALA A 65 11.57 8.74 10.21
N TYR A 66 10.33 8.49 9.81
CA TYR A 66 9.70 9.08 8.62
C TYR A 66 8.35 9.76 8.94
N PRO A 67 8.29 10.72 9.89
CA PRO A 67 7.04 11.40 10.22
C PRO A 67 6.55 12.22 9.03
N ASN A 68 5.31 11.97 8.59
CA ASN A 68 4.72 12.61 7.41
C ASN A 68 5.52 12.40 6.10
N LYS A 69 6.33 11.36 6.03
CA LYS A 69 7.18 10.98 4.88
C LYS A 69 6.94 9.55 4.42
N MET A 70 5.85 8.94 4.87
CA MET A 70 5.45 7.59 4.49
C MET A 70 3.99 7.59 4.08
N ILE A 71 3.71 7.08 2.90
CA ILE A 71 2.35 6.99 2.36
C ILE A 71 1.97 5.55 2.05
N ASN A 72 0.68 5.29 2.10
CA ASN A 72 0.09 4.00 1.74
C ASN A 72 -1.12 4.22 0.83
N ILE A 73 -1.48 3.19 0.09
CA ILE A 73 -2.72 3.14 -0.67
C ILE A 73 -3.59 2.01 -0.12
N HIS A 74 -4.84 2.34 0.20
CA HIS A 74 -5.84 1.40 0.71
C HIS A 74 -6.96 1.21 -0.32
N PRO A 75 -7.40 -0.02 -0.59
CA PRO A 75 -8.33 -0.32 -1.67
C PRO A 75 -9.80 -0.11 -1.30
N SER A 76 -10.11 0.92 -0.53
CA SER A 76 -11.47 1.36 -0.21
C SER A 76 -11.54 2.87 0.05
N LEU A 77 -12.75 3.38 0.21
CA LEU A 77 -12.98 4.78 0.59
C LEU A 77 -12.95 4.91 2.12
N LEU A 78 -11.75 5.10 2.68
CA LEU A 78 -11.59 5.26 4.13
C LEU A 78 -12.46 6.40 4.68
N PRO A 79 -13.00 6.28 5.90
CA PRO A 79 -12.75 5.24 6.92
C PRO A 79 -13.51 3.93 6.73
N LYS A 80 -14.40 3.82 5.74
CA LYS A 80 -15.11 2.56 5.47
C LYS A 80 -14.13 1.46 5.04
N PHE A 81 -14.33 0.27 5.56
CA PHE A 81 -13.56 -0.94 5.23
C PHE A 81 -12.05 -0.77 5.44
N GLY A 82 -11.67 0.01 6.43
CA GLY A 82 -10.30 0.19 6.90
C GLY A 82 -10.07 -0.45 8.27
N GLY A 83 -8.83 -0.36 8.74
CA GLY A 83 -8.44 -0.83 10.06
C GLY A 83 -7.93 -2.28 10.08
N LYS A 84 -7.78 -2.80 11.29
CA LYS A 84 -7.20 -4.13 11.53
C LYS A 84 -7.99 -5.23 10.80
N GLY A 85 -7.29 -6.04 10.01
CA GLY A 85 -7.86 -7.16 9.29
C GLY A 85 -8.45 -6.81 7.92
N MET A 86 -8.59 -5.53 7.59
CA MET A 86 -9.08 -5.05 6.30
C MET A 86 -7.93 -4.85 5.31
N TYR A 87 -7.58 -5.90 4.59
CA TYR A 87 -6.53 -5.88 3.58
C TYR A 87 -6.83 -6.88 2.45
N GLY A 88 -6.29 -6.60 1.27
CA GLY A 88 -6.39 -7.47 0.10
C GLY A 88 -7.84 -7.78 -0.29
N ASP A 89 -8.12 -9.01 -0.62
CA ASP A 89 -9.44 -9.47 -1.07
C ASP A 89 -10.54 -9.32 -0.02
N ARG A 90 -10.19 -9.30 1.26
CA ARG A 90 -11.15 -9.11 2.35
C ARG A 90 -11.89 -7.79 2.26
N VAL A 91 -11.23 -6.76 1.76
CA VAL A 91 -11.85 -5.44 1.56
C VAL A 91 -12.96 -5.53 0.52
N HIS A 92 -12.67 -6.14 -0.63
CA HIS A 92 -13.64 -6.27 -1.73
C HIS A 92 -14.81 -7.18 -1.35
N GLU A 93 -14.54 -8.27 -0.64
CA GLU A 93 -15.57 -9.15 -0.09
C GLU A 93 -16.50 -8.37 0.86
N ALA A 94 -15.94 -7.56 1.74
CA ALA A 94 -16.71 -6.76 2.69
C ALA A 94 -17.56 -5.68 1.99
N VAL A 95 -17.01 -5.00 0.99
CA VAL A 95 -17.72 -3.99 0.19
C VAL A 95 -18.93 -4.61 -0.53
N ILE A 96 -18.74 -5.76 -1.18
CA ILE A 96 -19.80 -6.49 -1.88
C ILE A 96 -20.86 -6.97 -0.88
N ALA A 97 -20.45 -7.56 0.24
CA ALA A 97 -21.35 -8.05 1.27
C ALA A 97 -22.20 -6.94 1.91
N ALA A 98 -21.66 -5.74 2.01
CA ALA A 98 -22.36 -4.58 2.53
C ALA A 98 -23.35 -3.95 1.54
N GLY A 99 -23.36 -4.39 0.28
CA GLY A 99 -24.23 -3.84 -0.76
C GLY A 99 -23.88 -2.41 -1.16
N GLU A 100 -22.62 -2.01 -1.05
CA GLU A 100 -22.19 -0.68 -1.43
C GLU A 100 -22.31 -0.46 -2.94
N GLU A 101 -22.74 0.74 -3.34
CA GLU A 101 -22.84 1.14 -4.75
C GLU A 101 -21.55 1.77 -5.28
N GLU A 102 -20.69 2.22 -4.38
CA GLU A 102 -19.40 2.81 -4.69
C GLU A 102 -18.28 2.18 -3.84
N SER A 103 -17.10 2.08 -4.41
CA SER A 103 -15.84 1.83 -3.72
C SER A 103 -14.80 2.78 -4.28
N GLY A 104 -13.53 2.53 -4.03
CA GLY A 104 -12.46 3.36 -4.54
C GLY A 104 -11.14 3.06 -3.85
N ILE A 105 -10.25 4.02 -3.96
CA ILE A 105 -8.93 3.97 -3.33
C ILE A 105 -8.74 5.19 -2.43
N THR A 106 -7.94 5.01 -1.39
CA THR A 106 -7.50 6.10 -0.52
C THR A 106 -5.98 6.07 -0.41
N ILE A 107 -5.35 7.19 -0.74
CA ILE A 107 -3.93 7.41 -0.51
C ILE A 107 -3.82 8.27 0.75
N HIS A 108 -3.05 7.83 1.73
CA HIS A 108 -2.96 8.48 3.04
C HIS A 108 -1.55 8.39 3.62
N TYR A 109 -1.23 9.29 4.54
CA TYR A 109 -0.02 9.17 5.34
C TYR A 109 -0.15 8.01 6.32
N THR A 110 0.95 7.30 6.54
CA THR A 110 1.02 6.16 7.44
C THR A 110 1.54 6.61 8.81
N ASN A 111 0.83 6.20 9.87
CA ASN A 111 1.22 6.38 11.26
C ASN A 111 1.03 5.06 12.03
N GLU A 112 1.13 5.11 13.36
CA GLU A 112 0.98 3.95 14.23
C GLU A 112 -0.44 3.36 14.27
N HIS A 113 -1.43 4.05 13.70
CA HIS A 113 -2.82 3.61 13.63
C HIS A 113 -3.15 3.10 12.23
N TYR A 114 -3.76 1.92 12.14
CA TYR A 114 -4.14 1.33 10.85
C TYR A 114 -5.14 2.20 10.10
N ASP A 115 -4.76 2.63 8.89
CA ASP A 115 -5.61 3.36 7.96
C ASP A 115 -6.27 4.64 8.53
N GLU A 116 -5.68 5.23 9.57
CA GLU A 116 -6.18 6.43 10.24
C GLU A 116 -5.32 7.69 10.01
N GLY A 117 -4.27 7.58 9.20
CA GLY A 117 -3.45 8.72 8.83
C GLY A 117 -4.19 9.72 7.95
N ALA A 118 -3.66 10.94 7.85
CA ALA A 118 -4.26 12.00 7.05
C ALA A 118 -4.43 11.58 5.58
N ILE A 119 -5.64 11.77 5.06
CA ILE A 119 -5.98 11.43 3.67
C ILE A 119 -5.37 12.47 2.72
N ILE A 120 -4.67 11.98 1.71
CA ILE A 120 -4.08 12.80 0.65
C ILE A 120 -5.04 12.90 -0.53
N CYS A 121 -5.59 11.74 -0.97
CA CYS A 121 -6.43 11.63 -2.15
C CYS A 121 -7.35 10.42 -2.05
N GLN A 122 -8.57 10.58 -2.55
CA GLN A 122 -9.51 9.47 -2.76
C GLN A 122 -10.04 9.51 -4.18
N VAL A 123 -10.14 8.36 -4.83
CA VAL A 123 -10.75 8.21 -6.14
C VAL A 123 -11.83 7.14 -6.07
N LYS A 124 -13.02 7.46 -6.54
CA LYS A 124 -14.19 6.57 -6.52
C LYS A 124 -14.29 5.73 -7.80
N CYS A 125 -14.88 4.56 -7.66
CA CYS A 125 -15.36 3.76 -8.78
C CYS A 125 -16.71 3.13 -8.43
N PRO A 126 -17.53 2.76 -9.43
CA PRO A 126 -18.80 2.10 -9.18
C PRO A 126 -18.57 0.65 -8.73
N VAL A 127 -19.50 0.16 -7.92
CA VAL A 127 -19.70 -1.27 -7.66
C VAL A 127 -20.95 -1.67 -8.43
N LEU A 128 -20.79 -2.57 -9.40
CA LEU A 128 -21.91 -2.99 -10.24
C LEU A 128 -22.73 -4.09 -9.57
N PRO A 129 -24.05 -4.21 -9.87
CA PRO A 129 -24.92 -5.17 -9.17
C PRO A 129 -24.47 -6.63 -9.25
N GLU A 130 -23.77 -7.01 -10.30
CA GLU A 130 -23.31 -8.38 -10.51
C GLU A 130 -21.81 -8.57 -10.24
N ASP A 131 -21.13 -7.55 -9.69
CA ASP A 131 -19.71 -7.66 -9.37
C ASP A 131 -19.43 -8.75 -8.35
N THR A 132 -18.47 -9.60 -8.68
CA THR A 132 -17.81 -10.46 -7.70
C THR A 132 -16.69 -9.65 -7.01
N PRO A 133 -16.16 -10.13 -5.85
CA PRO A 133 -14.97 -9.51 -5.25
C PRO A 133 -13.80 -9.38 -6.22
N ASP A 134 -13.58 -10.36 -7.10
CA ASP A 134 -12.53 -10.32 -8.12
C ASP A 134 -12.76 -9.24 -9.16
N ASP A 135 -14.00 -9.05 -9.63
CA ASP A 135 -14.34 -7.99 -10.57
C ASP A 135 -14.03 -6.61 -9.98
N LEU A 136 -14.43 -6.41 -8.73
CA LEU A 136 -14.14 -5.18 -8.01
C LEU A 136 -12.63 -4.99 -7.79
N ALA A 137 -11.92 -6.04 -7.42
CA ALA A 137 -10.46 -6.02 -7.24
C ALA A 137 -9.74 -5.56 -8.52
N HIS A 138 -10.12 -6.08 -9.68
CA HIS A 138 -9.55 -5.67 -10.97
C HIS A 138 -9.78 -4.18 -11.26
N ARG A 139 -10.98 -3.69 -10.98
CA ARG A 139 -11.32 -2.26 -11.16
C ARG A 139 -10.51 -1.38 -10.23
N ILE A 140 -10.36 -1.78 -8.96
CA ILE A 140 -9.56 -1.06 -7.96
C ILE A 140 -8.08 -1.06 -8.35
N HIS A 141 -7.52 -2.18 -8.79
CA HIS A 141 -6.12 -2.25 -9.25
C HIS A 141 -5.86 -1.29 -10.41
N ALA A 142 -6.80 -1.18 -11.36
CA ALA A 142 -6.66 -0.22 -12.46
C ALA A 142 -6.61 1.23 -11.96
N LEU A 143 -7.42 1.58 -10.95
CA LEU A 143 -7.36 2.89 -10.29
C LEU A 143 -6.03 3.13 -9.59
N GLU A 144 -5.51 2.15 -8.90
CA GLU A 144 -4.21 2.23 -8.22
C GLU A 144 -3.09 2.53 -9.21
N TYR A 145 -3.01 1.77 -10.29
CA TYR A 145 -2.00 1.95 -11.34
C TYR A 145 -2.08 3.30 -12.03
N ASP A 146 -3.27 3.83 -12.23
CA ASP A 146 -3.48 5.13 -12.86
C ASP A 146 -3.19 6.31 -11.90
N THR A 147 -3.53 6.17 -10.64
CA THR A 147 -3.55 7.28 -9.67
C THR A 147 -2.28 7.38 -8.82
N TYR A 148 -1.79 6.25 -8.30
CA TYR A 148 -0.71 6.28 -7.31
C TYR A 148 0.58 6.93 -7.83
N PRO A 149 1.09 6.59 -9.02
CA PRO A 149 2.29 7.23 -9.54
C PRO A 149 2.17 8.75 -9.69
N LYS A 150 1.00 9.22 -10.12
CA LYS A 150 0.73 10.67 -10.30
C LYS A 150 0.72 11.41 -8.96
N VAL A 151 0.15 10.82 -7.92
CA VAL A 151 0.12 11.41 -6.57
C VAL A 151 1.51 11.42 -5.96
N ILE A 152 2.27 10.34 -6.11
CA ILE A 152 3.66 10.26 -5.65
C ILE A 152 4.50 11.36 -6.29
N GLU A 153 4.40 11.52 -7.61
CA GLU A 153 5.13 12.56 -8.34
C GLU A 153 4.82 13.95 -7.81
N LYS A 154 3.55 14.28 -7.59
CA LYS A 154 3.14 15.57 -7.03
C LYS A 154 3.68 15.81 -5.62
N LEU A 155 3.66 14.79 -4.77
CA LEU A 155 4.18 14.90 -3.40
C LEU A 155 5.70 15.15 -3.40
N LEU A 156 6.44 14.45 -4.25
CA LEU A 156 7.89 14.64 -4.37
C LEU A 156 8.26 16.00 -4.94
N GLU A 157 7.50 16.53 -5.89
CA GLU A 157 7.69 17.90 -6.42
C GLU A 157 7.46 18.96 -5.35
N SER A 158 6.46 18.79 -4.48
CA SER A 158 6.16 19.76 -3.42
C SER A 158 7.18 19.78 -2.30
N GLU A 159 8.00 18.74 -2.17
CA GLU A 159 9.05 18.62 -1.14
C GLU A 159 10.43 19.09 -1.61
N GLY A 160 10.55 19.30 -2.91
CA GLY A 160 11.80 19.76 -3.54
C GLY A 160 12.10 21.26 -3.40
#